data_241881ffa6cb57b6ef49882748e7812e
#
_entry.id   241881ffa6cb57b6ef49882748e7812e
#
_cell.length_a   1.000
_cell.length_b   1.000
_cell.length_c   1.000
_cell.angle_alpha   90.00
_cell.angle_beta   90.00
_cell.angle_gamma   90.00
#
_symmetry.space_group_name_H-M   'P 1'
#
loop_
_entity.id
_entity.type
_entity.pdbx_description
1 polymer ?
#
loop_
_entity_poly.entity_id
_entity_poly.type
_entity_poly.pdbx_seq_one_letter_code
_entity_poly.pdbx_strand_id
1 'polypeptide(L)'
;WRVCFISVRHSDRGLVSELSKEFYELGFEIVATRGTAEIIKQNNIPVKVVKKVAQGRPHVVDMIKNGEIDLVINTSEGRQSIIDSSSIRRTALEEKVYCTTTIEGGKAVCSVIRNKDYWTVEKLQTLHDRLNI
;
A
#
# COMPACT_ATOMS: atom_id res chain seq x y z
N TRP A 1 -5.32 11.82 9.77
CA TRP A 1 -3.97 11.33 9.52
C TRP A 1 -4.02 9.97 8.84
N ARG A 2 -3.42 9.83 7.68
CA ARG A 2 -3.52 8.63 6.87
C ARG A 2 -2.15 8.08 6.52
N VAL A 3 -1.99 6.77 6.63
CA VAL A 3 -0.74 6.07 6.34
C VAL A 3 -0.98 5.06 5.22
N CYS A 4 -0.18 5.13 4.17
CA CYS A 4 -0.22 4.20 3.04
C CYS A 4 1.02 3.32 3.06
N PHE A 5 0.81 2.00 3.10
CA PHE A 5 1.91 1.04 2.96
C PHE A 5 2.02 0.62 1.50
N ILE A 6 3.24 0.71 0.95
CA ILE A 6 3.51 0.34 -0.44
C ILE A 6 4.63 -0.68 -0.49
N SER A 7 4.38 -1.82 -1.14
CA SER A 7 5.38 -2.82 -1.43
C SER A 7 5.11 -3.37 -2.82
N VAL A 8 6.00 -3.11 -3.76
CA VAL A 8 5.79 -3.50 -5.16
C VAL A 8 6.83 -4.50 -5.63
N ARG A 9 6.40 -5.39 -6.53
CA ARG A 9 7.29 -6.32 -7.19
C ARG A 9 8.30 -5.57 -8.05
N HIS A 10 9.41 -6.22 -8.34
CA HIS A 10 10.51 -5.60 -9.09
C HIS A 10 10.06 -4.96 -10.41
N SER A 11 9.20 -5.66 -11.16
CA SER A 11 8.72 -5.16 -12.45
C SER A 11 7.86 -3.90 -12.36
N ASP A 12 7.30 -3.59 -11.18
CA ASP A 12 6.47 -2.39 -10.97
C ASP A 12 7.25 -1.21 -10.38
N ARG A 13 8.53 -1.38 -10.09
CA ARG A 13 9.34 -0.31 -9.46
C ARG A 13 9.44 0.96 -10.29
N GLY A 14 9.36 0.86 -11.61
CA GLY A 14 9.35 2.03 -12.48
C GLY A 14 8.10 2.90 -12.33
N LEU A 15 7.02 2.33 -11.82
CA LEU A 15 5.72 3.01 -11.69
C LEU A 15 5.44 3.50 -10.27
N VAL A 16 6.21 3.02 -9.29
CA VAL A 16 5.91 3.30 -7.88
C VAL A 16 6.18 4.76 -7.50
N SER A 17 7.13 5.40 -8.14
CA SER A 17 7.50 6.80 -7.84
C SER A 17 6.33 7.74 -8.08
N GLU A 18 5.67 7.61 -9.22
CA GLU A 18 4.51 8.42 -9.57
C GLU A 18 3.35 8.17 -8.61
N LEU A 19 3.08 6.90 -8.32
CA LEU A 19 2.01 6.51 -7.40
C LEU A 19 2.26 7.06 -6.00
N SER A 20 3.48 6.92 -5.50
CA SER A 20 3.85 7.43 -4.17
C SER A 20 3.72 8.94 -4.09
N LYS A 21 4.11 9.64 -5.15
CA LYS A 21 3.98 11.09 -5.22
C LYS A 21 2.52 11.51 -5.12
N GLU A 22 1.64 10.82 -5.83
CA GLU A 22 0.20 11.11 -5.79
C GLU A 22 -0.36 10.93 -4.37
N PHE A 23 -0.02 9.85 -3.69
CA PHE A 23 -0.47 9.63 -2.32
C PHE A 23 0.10 10.66 -1.36
N TYR A 24 1.37 11.02 -1.53
CA TYR A 24 2.00 12.04 -0.70
C TYR A 24 1.29 13.39 -0.85
N GLU A 25 0.97 13.77 -2.07
CA GLU A 25 0.25 15.02 -2.37
C GLU A 25 -1.18 15.02 -1.80
N LEU A 26 -1.77 13.84 -1.63
CA LEU A 26 -3.08 13.70 -1.01
C LEU A 26 -3.04 13.72 0.52
N GLY A 27 -1.86 13.88 1.11
CA GLY A 27 -1.70 13.97 2.55
C GLY A 27 -1.39 12.66 3.26
N PHE A 28 -1.06 11.60 2.52
CA PHE A 28 -0.68 10.33 3.12
C PHE A 28 0.78 10.34 3.57
N GLU A 29 1.04 9.73 4.72
CA GLU A 29 2.37 9.34 5.11
C GLU A 29 2.68 8.03 4.41
N ILE A 30 3.85 7.92 3.76
CA ILE A 30 4.23 6.74 2.99
C ILE A 30 5.15 5.86 3.82
N VAL A 31 4.81 4.59 3.95
CA VAL A 31 5.70 3.58 4.52
C VAL A 31 5.88 2.48 3.48
N ALA A 32 7.05 1.89 3.42
CA ALA A 32 7.36 0.93 2.36
C ALA A 32 8.43 -0.06 2.81
N THR A 33 8.46 -1.23 2.17
CA THR A 33 9.56 -2.17 2.38
C THR A 33 10.83 -1.61 1.75
N ARG A 34 11.99 -2.10 2.20
CA ARG A 34 13.29 -1.53 1.86
C ARG A 34 13.52 -1.29 0.37
N GLY A 35 13.30 -2.30 -0.47
CA GLY A 35 13.52 -2.16 -1.91
C GLY A 35 12.62 -1.12 -2.56
N THR A 36 11.36 -1.08 -2.15
CA THR A 36 10.39 -0.08 -2.63
C THR A 36 10.76 1.31 -2.11
N ALA A 37 11.13 1.40 -0.83
CA ALA A 37 11.48 2.68 -0.20
C ALA A 37 12.69 3.34 -0.86
N GLU A 38 13.68 2.55 -1.31
CA GLU A 38 14.84 3.09 -2.00
C GLU A 38 14.46 3.85 -3.27
N ILE A 39 13.52 3.28 -4.05
CA ILE A 39 13.04 3.93 -5.28
C ILE A 39 12.27 5.22 -4.95
N ILE A 40 11.44 5.17 -3.92
CA ILE A 40 10.66 6.34 -3.49
C ILE A 40 11.58 7.46 -3.03
N LYS A 41 12.60 7.14 -2.25
CA LYS A 41 13.59 8.13 -1.78
C LYS A 41 14.35 8.79 -2.90
N GLN A 42 14.69 8.04 -3.96
CA GLN A 42 15.40 8.58 -5.11
C GLN A 42 14.59 9.68 -5.83
N ASN A 43 13.30 9.72 -5.62
CA ASN A 43 12.40 10.72 -6.20
C ASN A 43 12.03 11.81 -5.20
N ASN A 44 12.80 11.94 -4.13
CA ASN A 44 12.65 12.99 -3.11
C ASN A 44 11.29 12.97 -2.40
N ILE A 45 10.69 11.78 -2.27
CA ILE A 45 9.44 11.62 -1.55
C ILE A 45 9.75 11.06 -0.15
N PRO A 46 9.30 11.70 0.92
CA PRO A 46 9.50 11.17 2.27
C PRO A 46 8.86 9.79 2.42
N VAL A 47 9.62 8.83 2.92
CA VAL A 47 9.15 7.47 3.11
C VAL A 47 9.84 6.85 4.32
N LYS A 48 9.07 6.07 5.10
CA LYS A 48 9.59 5.33 6.24
C LYS A 48 9.72 3.86 5.84
N VAL A 49 10.88 3.27 6.14
CA VAL A 49 11.13 1.86 5.83
C VAL A 49 10.52 0.97 6.90
N VAL A 50 9.80 -0.07 6.48
CA VAL A 50 9.23 -1.08 7.37
C VAL A 50 9.71 -2.46 6.97
N LYS A 51 9.73 -3.39 7.94
CA LYS A 51 10.17 -4.76 7.72
C LYS A 51 9.09 -5.61 7.06
N LYS A 52 9.49 -6.53 6.20
CA LYS A 52 8.64 -7.61 5.72
C LYS A 52 8.46 -8.65 6.82
N VAL A 53 7.43 -9.48 6.68
CA VAL A 53 7.15 -10.55 7.64
C VAL A 53 8.38 -11.43 7.87
N ALA A 54 9.08 -11.82 6.81
CA ALA A 54 10.27 -12.67 6.88
C ALA A 54 11.48 -12.04 7.56
N GLN A 55 11.48 -10.72 7.76
CA GLN A 55 12.60 -10.00 8.37
C GLN A 55 12.51 -9.87 9.90
N GLY A 56 11.48 -10.46 10.48
CA GLY A 56 11.28 -10.44 11.93
C GLY A 56 10.41 -9.29 12.41
N ARG A 57 10.10 -9.29 13.69
CA ARG A 57 9.22 -8.30 14.31
C ARG A 57 9.99 -7.10 14.87
N PRO A 58 9.39 -5.89 14.93
CA PRO A 58 8.07 -5.57 14.37
C PRO A 58 8.10 -5.52 12.84
N HIS A 59 7.01 -5.91 12.19
CA HIS A 59 6.90 -5.89 10.73
C HIS A 59 5.52 -5.36 10.30
N VAL A 60 5.29 -5.32 8.98
CA VAL A 60 4.09 -4.70 8.42
C VAL A 60 2.78 -5.28 8.95
N VAL A 61 2.71 -6.59 9.18
CA VAL A 61 1.50 -7.24 9.73
C VAL A 61 1.20 -6.70 11.12
N ASP A 62 2.23 -6.52 11.96
CA ASP A 62 2.06 -5.93 13.28
C ASP A 62 1.51 -4.51 13.20
N MET A 63 1.99 -3.72 12.24
CA MET A 63 1.53 -2.35 12.03
C MET A 63 0.05 -2.30 11.62
N ILE A 64 -0.36 -3.22 10.74
CA ILE A 64 -1.76 -3.30 10.32
C ILE A 64 -2.65 -3.64 11.51
N LYS A 65 -2.25 -4.62 12.32
CA LYS A 65 -2.99 -5.03 13.51
C LYS A 65 -3.11 -3.92 14.56
N ASN A 66 -2.11 -3.06 14.65
CA ASN A 66 -2.08 -1.95 15.60
C ASN A 66 -2.81 -0.71 15.09
N GLY A 67 -3.41 -0.77 13.91
CA GLY A 67 -4.14 0.38 13.35
C GLY A 67 -3.25 1.47 12.80
N GLU A 68 -1.98 1.17 12.51
CA GLU A 68 -1.01 2.15 12.01
C GLU A 68 -1.02 2.32 10.49
N ILE A 69 -1.76 1.46 9.78
CA ILE A 69 -1.84 1.48 8.31
C ILE A 69 -3.30 1.64 7.89
N ASP A 70 -3.57 2.58 7.01
CA ASP A 70 -4.93 2.86 6.51
C ASP A 70 -5.19 2.29 5.13
N LEU A 71 -4.14 2.10 4.35
CA LEU A 71 -4.25 1.65 2.97
C LEU A 71 -3.02 0.81 2.61
N VAL A 72 -3.24 -0.30 1.92
CA VAL A 72 -2.17 -1.21 1.49
C VAL A 72 -2.15 -1.32 -0.03
N ILE A 73 -0.97 -1.09 -0.62
CA ILE A 73 -0.71 -1.37 -2.02
C ILE A 73 0.42 -2.38 -2.06
N ASN A 74 0.10 -3.61 -2.44
CA ASN A 74 1.03 -4.72 -2.37
C ASN A 74 0.98 -5.56 -3.64
N THR A 75 1.91 -5.30 -4.56
CA THR A 75 2.06 -6.14 -5.75
C THR A 75 3.13 -7.18 -5.48
N SER A 76 2.99 -8.38 -6.05
CA SER A 76 3.92 -9.47 -5.80
C SER A 76 4.21 -10.28 -7.05
N GLU A 77 5.41 -10.87 -7.09
CA GLU A 77 5.79 -11.82 -8.12
C GLU A 77 6.73 -12.85 -7.50
N GLY A 78 6.72 -14.07 -8.04
CA GLY A 78 7.50 -15.16 -7.50
C GLY A 78 6.81 -15.82 -6.30
N ARG A 79 7.18 -17.07 -6.07
CA ARG A 79 6.50 -17.93 -5.10
C ARG A 79 6.58 -17.39 -3.66
N GLN A 80 7.77 -17.01 -3.21
CA GLN A 80 7.97 -16.53 -1.85
C GLN A 80 7.26 -15.19 -1.62
N SER A 81 7.33 -14.30 -2.58
CA SER A 81 6.67 -13.01 -2.50
C SER A 81 5.14 -13.16 -2.40
N ILE A 82 4.58 -14.12 -3.13
CA ILE A 82 3.14 -14.41 -3.08
C ILE A 82 2.74 -14.92 -1.68
N ILE A 83 3.57 -15.79 -1.08
CA ILE A 83 3.33 -16.31 0.27
C ILE A 83 3.35 -15.17 1.29
N ASP A 84 4.37 -14.31 1.24
CA ASP A 84 4.51 -13.16 2.14
C ASP A 84 3.33 -12.19 1.99
N SER A 85 2.92 -11.93 0.76
CA SER A 85 1.80 -11.05 0.44
C SER A 85 0.46 -11.60 0.95
N SER A 86 0.33 -12.91 1.02
CA SER A 86 -0.88 -13.57 1.53
C SER A 86 -1.16 -13.17 2.98
N SER A 87 -0.14 -13.12 3.83
CA SER A 87 -0.28 -12.70 5.23
C SER A 87 -0.72 -11.25 5.33
N ILE A 88 -0.14 -10.38 4.51
CA ILE A 88 -0.47 -8.96 4.49
C ILE A 88 -1.93 -8.76 4.07
N ARG A 89 -2.36 -9.41 3.01
CA ARG A 89 -3.74 -9.30 2.52
C ARG A 89 -4.76 -9.83 3.50
N ARG A 90 -4.46 -10.98 4.12
CA ARG A 90 -5.35 -11.57 5.13
C ARG A 90 -5.53 -10.64 6.31
N THR A 91 -4.43 -10.11 6.83
CA THR A 91 -4.47 -9.20 7.97
C THR A 91 -5.21 -7.92 7.63
N ALA A 92 -4.98 -7.36 6.43
CA ALA A 92 -5.70 -6.17 5.98
C ALA A 92 -7.21 -6.42 5.94
N LEU A 93 -7.62 -7.57 5.43
CA LEU A 93 -9.04 -7.93 5.39
C LEU A 93 -9.62 -8.07 6.80
N GLU A 94 -8.93 -8.75 7.70
CA GLU A 94 -9.38 -8.94 9.09
C GLU A 94 -9.51 -7.61 9.83
N GLU A 95 -8.60 -6.69 9.60
CA GLU A 95 -8.59 -5.38 10.26
C GLU A 95 -9.35 -4.31 9.48
N LYS A 96 -10.04 -4.69 8.41
CA LYS A 96 -10.83 -3.79 7.56
C LYS A 96 -9.99 -2.66 6.96
N VAL A 97 -8.78 -2.97 6.55
CA VAL A 97 -7.88 -2.05 5.84
C VAL A 97 -7.96 -2.36 4.35
N TYR A 98 -8.22 -1.34 3.54
CA TYR A 98 -8.29 -1.51 2.09
C TYR A 98 -6.94 -1.97 1.53
N CYS A 99 -6.96 -2.99 0.67
CA CYS A 99 -5.76 -3.54 0.07
C CYS A 99 -5.96 -3.72 -1.43
N THR A 100 -5.05 -3.18 -2.24
CA THR A 100 -5.03 -3.44 -3.68
C THR A 100 -3.73 -4.14 -4.05
N THR A 101 -3.81 -4.99 -5.08
CA THR A 101 -2.68 -5.82 -5.51
C THR A 101 -2.09 -5.39 -6.85
N THR A 102 -2.54 -4.26 -7.39
CA THR A 102 -2.05 -3.72 -8.67
C THR A 102 -1.75 -2.23 -8.57
N ILE A 103 -0.85 -1.75 -9.42
CA ILE A 103 -0.57 -0.31 -9.55
C ILE A 103 -1.81 0.42 -10.05
N GLU A 104 -2.53 -0.17 -10.99
CA GLU A 104 -3.77 0.39 -11.53
C GLU A 104 -4.83 0.59 -10.46
N GLY A 105 -4.95 -0.39 -9.55
CA GLY A 105 -5.84 -0.28 -8.40
C GLY A 105 -5.44 0.87 -7.48
N GLY A 106 -4.15 1.06 -7.26
CA GLY A 106 -3.63 2.19 -6.47
C GLY A 106 -3.95 3.53 -7.13
N LYS A 107 -3.77 3.63 -8.43
CA LYS A 107 -4.11 4.86 -9.18
C LYS A 107 -5.60 5.17 -9.14
N ALA A 108 -6.43 4.13 -9.23
CA ALA A 108 -7.88 4.30 -9.13
C ALA A 108 -8.27 4.86 -7.77
N VAL A 109 -7.65 4.39 -6.69
CA VAL A 109 -7.88 4.91 -5.35
C VAL A 109 -7.51 6.40 -5.27
N CYS A 110 -6.35 6.79 -5.81
CA CYS A 110 -5.93 8.19 -5.84
C CYS A 110 -6.95 9.06 -6.55
N SER A 111 -7.42 8.62 -7.70
CA SER A 111 -8.40 9.35 -8.51
C SER A 111 -9.70 9.56 -7.73
N VAL A 112 -10.17 8.53 -7.05
CA VAL A 112 -11.40 8.60 -6.28
C VAL A 112 -11.22 9.55 -5.08
N ILE A 113 -10.10 9.47 -4.36
CA ILE A 113 -9.83 10.34 -3.20
C ILE A 113 -9.76 11.82 -3.62
N ARG A 114 -9.16 12.12 -4.78
CA ARG A 114 -9.09 13.50 -5.30
C ARG A 114 -10.45 14.14 -5.52
N ASN A 115 -11.43 13.32 -5.86
CA ASN A 115 -12.78 13.80 -6.19
C ASN A 115 -13.73 13.81 -5.01
N LYS A 116 -13.24 13.49 -3.80
CA LYS A 116 -14.04 13.44 -2.58
C LYS A 116 -13.33 14.12 -1.44
N ASP A 117 -14.10 14.74 -0.54
CA ASP A 117 -13.53 15.42 0.63
C ASP A 117 -13.07 14.46 1.71
N TYR A 118 -13.69 13.27 1.78
CA TYR A 118 -13.28 12.24 2.72
C TYR A 118 -13.63 10.84 2.21
N TRP A 119 -12.95 9.83 2.78
CA TRP A 119 -13.12 8.44 2.39
C TRP A 119 -13.16 7.52 3.60
N THR A 120 -13.97 6.47 3.49
CA THR A 120 -13.99 5.38 4.46
C THR A 120 -13.54 4.11 3.76
N VAL A 121 -13.10 3.13 4.55
CA VAL A 121 -12.72 1.81 4.03
C VAL A 121 -13.89 1.17 3.30
N GLU A 122 -15.11 1.34 3.81
CA GLU A 122 -16.32 0.80 3.20
C GLU A 122 -16.55 1.36 1.79
N LYS A 123 -16.34 2.66 1.60
CA LYS A 123 -16.49 3.27 0.28
C LYS A 123 -15.46 2.79 -0.71
N LEU A 124 -14.21 2.64 -0.28
CA LEU A 124 -13.15 2.11 -1.12
C LEU A 124 -13.42 0.65 -1.48
N GLN A 125 -13.89 -0.14 -0.54
CA GLN A 125 -14.21 -1.54 -0.79
C GLN A 125 -15.38 -1.67 -1.77
N THR A 126 -16.40 -0.83 -1.65
CA THR A 126 -17.52 -0.80 -2.58
C THR A 126 -17.04 -0.47 -3.99
N LEU A 127 -16.17 0.51 -4.14
CA LEU A 127 -15.59 0.85 -5.44
C LEU A 127 -14.80 -0.32 -6.02
N HIS A 128 -14.00 -0.98 -5.20
CA HIS A 128 -13.22 -2.15 -5.61
C HIS A 128 -14.13 -3.25 -6.15
N ASP A 129 -15.19 -3.57 -5.41
CA ASP A 129 -16.13 -4.62 -5.80
C ASP A 129 -16.83 -4.30 -7.12
N ARG A 130 -17.17 -3.03 -7.34
CA ARG A 130 -17.84 -2.58 -8.57
C ARG A 130 -16.91 -2.63 -9.79
N LEU A 131 -15.64 -2.30 -9.60
CA LEU A 131 -14.69 -2.16 -10.71
C LEU A 131 -13.82 -3.40 -10.92
N ASN A 132 -13.89 -4.38 -10.03
CA ASN A 132 -13.05 -5.59 -10.08
C ASN A 132 -11.55 -5.28 -10.12
N ILE A 133 -11.13 -4.28 -9.37
CA ILE A 133 -9.73 -3.85 -9.32
C ILE A 133 -8.98 -4.39 -8.10
#